data_f62b7f91a8a28c7162b0788e01eb122e
#
_entry.id   f62b7f91a8a28c7162b0788e01eb122e
#
_cell.length_a   1.000
_cell.length_b   1.000
_cell.length_c   1.000
_cell.angle_alpha   90.00
_cell.angle_beta   90.00
_cell.angle_gamma   90.00
#
_symmetry.space_group_name_H-M   'P 1'
#
loop_
_entity.id
_entity.type
_entity.pdbx_description
1 polymer ?
#
loop_
_entity_poly.entity_id
_entity_poly.type
_entity_poly.pdbx_seq_one_letter_code
_entity_poly.pdbx_strand_id
1 'polypeptide(L)'
;AIMSTLIMSRQPKLFDMGILMDPVYMPPVMARTATSLKTLGLSKRMPLVRQAKARTESWENFQAVWDYLYQRGTFKGWKDECLKSYIDHALIESDDGSMRLKCPPRIEASIFSAYAKGLWPAIRRIEAPMTMLYGDRTYPFVKRSKAKVHEANLNYDFIEMPGGHCFMQEQPERTAQEIKQKLRFSL
;
A
#
# COMPACT_ATOMS: atom_id res chain seq x y z
N ALA A 1 -2.95 2.31 -5.09
CA ALA A 1 -4.28 1.69 -4.97
C ALA A 1 -5.39 2.72 -4.71
N ILE A 2 -5.40 3.45 -3.55
CA ILE A 2 -6.49 4.40 -3.21
C ILE A 2 -6.62 5.51 -4.25
N MET A 3 -5.53 6.15 -4.64
CA MET A 3 -5.55 7.23 -5.67
C MET A 3 -6.03 6.70 -7.01
N SER A 4 -5.58 5.52 -7.43
CA SER A 4 -6.06 4.87 -8.67
C SER A 4 -7.58 4.66 -8.63
N THR A 5 -8.12 4.16 -7.52
CA THR A 5 -9.57 4.00 -7.31
C THR A 5 -10.33 5.32 -7.46
N LEU A 6 -9.83 6.39 -6.85
CA LEU A 6 -10.45 7.72 -6.96
C LEU A 6 -10.40 8.28 -8.39
N ILE A 7 -9.30 8.08 -9.10
CA ILE A 7 -9.13 8.51 -10.50
C ILE A 7 -10.08 7.71 -11.40
N MET A 8 -10.06 6.37 -11.33
CA MET A 8 -10.93 5.51 -12.14
C MET A 8 -12.42 5.81 -11.95
N SER A 9 -12.85 6.14 -10.72
CA SER A 9 -14.22 6.51 -10.45
C SER A 9 -14.65 7.87 -11.04
N ARG A 10 -13.70 8.75 -11.33
CA ARG A 10 -13.93 10.09 -11.92
C ARG A 10 -13.72 10.11 -13.42
N GLN A 11 -12.93 9.19 -13.92
CA GLN A 11 -12.50 9.07 -15.31
C GLN A 11 -12.74 7.62 -15.79
N PRO A 12 -14.01 7.17 -15.91
CA PRO A 12 -14.33 5.76 -16.16
C PRO A 12 -13.80 5.25 -17.51
N LYS A 13 -13.57 6.15 -18.48
CA LYS A 13 -13.05 5.80 -19.81
C LYS A 13 -11.51 5.83 -19.91
N LEU A 14 -10.81 6.16 -18.82
CA LEU A 14 -9.35 6.31 -18.86
C LEU A 14 -8.64 4.96 -18.77
N PHE A 15 -9.28 3.96 -18.17
CA PHE A 15 -8.70 2.65 -17.94
C PHE A 15 -9.69 1.55 -18.27
N ASP A 16 -9.24 0.54 -19.01
CA ASP A 16 -10.06 -0.63 -19.38
C ASP A 16 -10.24 -1.59 -18.21
N MET A 17 -9.27 -1.63 -17.29
CA MET A 17 -9.29 -2.46 -16.08
C MET A 17 -8.37 -1.92 -14.98
N GLY A 18 -8.51 -2.44 -13.77
CA GLY A 18 -7.61 -2.13 -12.65
C GLY A 18 -7.14 -3.36 -11.88
N ILE A 19 -5.84 -3.42 -11.59
CA ILE A 19 -5.27 -4.43 -10.70
C ILE A 19 -4.68 -3.73 -9.48
N LEU A 20 -5.18 -4.06 -8.30
CA LEU A 20 -4.80 -3.45 -7.04
C LEU A 20 -4.09 -4.48 -6.15
N MET A 21 -2.90 -4.15 -5.69
CA MET A 21 -2.11 -4.98 -4.77
C MET A 21 -2.31 -4.49 -3.34
N ASP A 22 -2.93 -5.32 -2.52
CA ASP A 22 -3.25 -5.14 -1.10
C ASP A 22 -3.75 -3.73 -0.73
N PRO A 23 -4.82 -3.25 -1.37
CA PRO A 23 -5.31 -1.89 -1.15
C PRO A 23 -5.80 -1.72 0.29
N VAL A 24 -5.28 -0.69 0.96
CA VAL A 24 -5.65 -0.34 2.34
C VAL A 24 -7.00 0.40 2.33
N TYR A 25 -8.08 -0.31 2.05
CA TYR A 25 -9.43 0.21 2.12
C TYR A 25 -9.97 0.12 3.54
N MET A 26 -9.84 1.20 4.30
CA MET A 26 -10.37 1.23 5.67
C MET A 26 -11.90 1.10 5.64
N PRO A 27 -12.49 0.20 6.46
CA PRO A 27 -13.95 0.14 6.62
C PRO A 27 -14.54 1.50 7.00
N PRO A 28 -15.78 1.83 6.57
CA PRO A 28 -16.38 3.15 6.80
C PRO A 28 -16.38 3.60 8.28
N VAL A 29 -16.57 2.67 9.21
CA VAL A 29 -16.53 2.97 10.65
C VAL A 29 -15.14 3.42 11.10
N MET A 30 -14.09 2.68 10.68
CA MET A 30 -12.70 3.05 11.01
C MET A 30 -12.32 4.39 10.36
N ALA A 31 -12.82 4.64 9.17
CA ALA A 31 -12.62 5.88 8.45
C ALA A 31 -13.21 7.09 9.18
N ARG A 32 -14.44 6.95 9.72
CA ARG A 32 -15.10 8.00 10.51
C ARG A 32 -14.32 8.29 11.79
N THR A 33 -13.90 7.26 12.52
CA THR A 33 -13.09 7.43 13.74
C THR A 33 -11.76 8.10 13.46
N ALA A 34 -11.06 7.72 12.38
CA ALA A 34 -9.81 8.36 11.97
C ALA A 34 -10.02 9.84 11.62
N THR A 35 -11.13 10.17 10.94
CA THR A 35 -11.50 11.55 10.61
C THR A 35 -11.78 12.36 11.88
N SER A 36 -12.56 11.82 12.82
CA SER A 36 -12.85 12.49 14.11
C SER A 36 -11.59 12.73 14.93
N LEU A 37 -10.69 11.75 15.00
CA LEU A 37 -9.38 11.92 15.66
C LEU A 37 -8.53 13.00 15.00
N LYS A 38 -8.61 13.14 13.66
CA LYS A 38 -7.88 14.18 12.93
C LYS A 38 -8.46 15.57 13.23
N THR A 39 -9.78 15.73 13.21
CA THR A 39 -10.42 17.02 13.53
C THR A 39 -10.17 17.47 14.97
N LEU A 40 -10.02 16.54 15.89
CA LEU A 40 -9.66 16.80 17.29
C LEU A 40 -8.14 16.97 17.52
N GLY A 41 -7.32 16.96 16.46
CA GLY A 41 -5.86 17.07 16.56
C GLY A 41 -5.16 15.83 17.17
N LEU A 42 -5.91 14.74 17.39
CA LEU A 42 -5.42 13.52 18.05
C LEU A 42 -4.76 12.51 17.09
N SER A 43 -4.78 12.77 15.77
CA SER A 43 -4.18 11.88 14.76
C SER A 43 -2.70 11.59 15.02
N LYS A 44 -1.97 12.54 15.65
CA LYS A 44 -0.56 12.37 16.05
C LYS A 44 -0.35 11.24 17.07
N ARG A 45 -1.41 10.80 17.77
CA ARG A 45 -1.38 9.71 18.76
C ARG A 45 -1.61 8.32 18.13
N MET A 46 -2.01 8.24 16.87
CA MET A 46 -2.22 6.97 16.17
C MET A 46 -0.90 6.19 16.09
N PRO A 47 -0.91 4.87 16.38
CA PRO A 47 0.32 4.06 16.43
C PRO A 47 1.14 4.13 15.13
N LEU A 48 0.51 3.97 13.96
CA LEU A 48 1.18 4.05 12.67
C LEU A 48 1.83 5.42 12.42
N VAL A 49 1.17 6.51 12.83
CA VAL A 49 1.72 7.88 12.70
C VAL A 49 2.94 8.07 13.59
N ARG A 50 2.90 7.52 14.81
CA ARG A 50 4.04 7.57 15.73
C ARG A 50 5.22 6.74 15.23
N GLN A 51 4.94 5.51 14.74
CA GLN A 51 5.97 4.64 14.16
C GLN A 51 6.63 5.29 12.94
N ALA A 52 5.84 5.86 12.02
CA ALA A 52 6.37 6.58 10.87
C ALA A 52 7.26 7.76 11.29
N LYS A 53 6.84 8.55 12.27
CA LYS A 53 7.65 9.67 12.77
C LYS A 53 8.96 9.25 13.43
N ALA A 54 8.98 8.09 14.09
CA ALA A 54 10.15 7.57 14.80
C ALA A 54 11.09 6.78 13.89
N ARG A 55 10.81 6.71 12.59
CA ARG A 55 11.64 5.99 11.63
C ARG A 55 13.01 6.64 11.51
N THR A 56 14.06 5.83 11.51
CA THR A 56 15.40 6.26 11.10
C THR A 56 15.34 6.75 9.65
N GLU A 57 15.95 7.89 9.37
CA GLU A 57 15.91 8.50 8.03
C GLU A 57 17.25 8.59 7.33
N SER A 58 18.36 8.33 8.06
CA SER A 58 19.71 8.38 7.50
C SER A 58 20.61 7.29 8.08
N TRP A 59 21.58 6.84 7.30
CA TRP A 59 22.57 5.81 7.62
C TRP A 59 23.90 6.19 7.00
N GLU A 60 24.98 5.64 7.55
CA GLU A 60 26.35 5.94 7.14
C GLU A 60 26.67 5.47 5.70
N ASN A 61 26.07 4.35 5.26
CA ASN A 61 26.31 3.76 3.94
C ASN A 61 25.22 2.74 3.58
N PHE A 62 25.31 2.18 2.38
CA PHE A 62 24.41 1.15 1.88
C PHE A 62 24.32 -0.07 2.82
N GLN A 63 25.45 -0.58 3.31
CA GLN A 63 25.46 -1.77 4.17
C GLN A 63 24.72 -1.52 5.49
N ALA A 64 24.87 -0.34 6.08
CA ALA A 64 24.15 0.04 7.29
C ALA A 64 22.62 0.12 7.05
N VAL A 65 22.17 0.55 5.86
CA VAL A 65 20.74 0.50 5.49
C VAL A 65 20.28 -0.94 5.37
N TRP A 66 21.05 -1.77 4.66
CA TRP A 66 20.72 -3.18 4.44
C TRP A 66 20.54 -3.91 5.77
N ASP A 67 21.53 -3.86 6.66
CA ASP A 67 21.52 -4.52 7.96
C ASP A 67 20.39 -4.03 8.86
N TYR A 68 20.04 -2.75 8.73
CA TYR A 68 18.93 -2.15 9.48
C TYR A 68 17.57 -2.63 8.99
N LEU A 69 17.36 -2.82 7.69
CA LEU A 69 16.09 -3.17 7.09
C LEU A 69 15.88 -4.67 6.93
N TYR A 70 16.96 -5.44 6.71
CA TYR A 70 16.88 -6.86 6.37
C TYR A 70 16.08 -7.66 7.39
N GLN A 71 15.08 -8.38 6.90
CA GLN A 71 14.15 -9.20 7.70
C GLN A 71 13.47 -8.47 8.86
N ARG A 72 13.31 -7.15 8.79
CA ARG A 72 12.80 -6.33 9.87
C ARG A 72 11.50 -5.63 9.49
N GLY A 73 10.50 -5.68 10.39
CA GLY A 73 9.22 -4.99 10.22
C GLY A 73 8.52 -5.35 8.90
N THR A 74 8.22 -4.35 8.08
CA THR A 74 7.56 -4.54 6.79
C THR A 74 8.44 -5.23 5.74
N PHE A 75 9.76 -5.27 5.95
CA PHE A 75 10.73 -5.90 5.03
C PHE A 75 10.96 -7.39 5.33
N LYS A 76 10.29 -7.92 6.37
CA LYS A 76 10.39 -9.34 6.71
C LYS A 76 9.79 -10.20 5.59
N GLY A 77 10.57 -11.15 5.10
CA GLY A 77 10.18 -12.06 4.03
C GLY A 77 10.35 -11.50 2.62
N TRP A 78 10.80 -10.25 2.46
CA TRP A 78 11.12 -9.72 1.13
C TRP A 78 12.29 -10.49 0.51
N LYS A 79 12.23 -10.65 -0.81
CA LYS A 79 13.37 -11.13 -1.59
C LYS A 79 14.51 -10.11 -1.53
N ASP A 80 15.74 -10.59 -1.57
CA ASP A 80 16.93 -9.74 -1.46
C ASP A 80 17.00 -8.70 -2.59
N GLU A 81 16.65 -9.08 -3.82
CA GLU A 81 16.59 -8.18 -4.96
C GLU A 81 15.52 -7.07 -4.77
N CYS A 82 14.41 -7.39 -4.10
CA CYS A 82 13.38 -6.40 -3.81
C CYS A 82 13.83 -5.41 -2.73
N LEU A 83 14.53 -5.88 -1.71
CA LEU A 83 15.13 -5.00 -0.70
C LEU A 83 16.21 -4.11 -1.31
N LYS A 84 17.09 -4.70 -2.15
CA LYS A 84 18.11 -3.93 -2.87
C LYS A 84 17.47 -2.84 -3.72
N SER A 85 16.47 -3.19 -4.53
CA SER A 85 15.72 -2.23 -5.37
C SER A 85 15.09 -1.12 -4.54
N TYR A 86 14.54 -1.46 -3.36
CA TYR A 86 14.01 -0.44 -2.45
C TYR A 86 15.10 0.53 -1.99
N ILE A 87 16.26 0.03 -1.58
CA ILE A 87 17.38 0.87 -1.13
C ILE A 87 17.86 1.77 -2.28
N ASP A 88 18.07 1.22 -3.48
CA ASP A 88 18.54 1.95 -4.66
C ASP A 88 17.58 3.07 -5.08
N HIS A 89 16.26 2.88 -4.89
CA HIS A 89 15.27 3.81 -5.43
C HIS A 89 14.54 4.67 -4.38
N ALA A 90 14.46 4.22 -3.13
CA ALA A 90 13.77 4.96 -2.06
C ALA A 90 14.71 5.83 -1.23
N LEU A 91 16.03 5.68 -1.38
CA LEU A 91 17.04 6.48 -0.71
C LEU A 91 17.82 7.35 -1.71
N ILE A 92 18.49 8.36 -1.19
CA ILE A 92 19.47 9.20 -1.89
C ILE A 92 20.80 8.92 -1.23
N GLU A 93 21.81 8.64 -2.05
CA GLU A 93 23.20 8.58 -1.64
C GLU A 93 23.82 9.99 -1.76
N SER A 94 24.52 10.42 -0.73
CA SER A 94 25.27 11.68 -0.71
C SER A 94 26.71 11.45 -1.16
N ASP A 95 27.46 12.52 -1.47
CA ASP A 95 28.85 12.44 -1.94
C ASP A 95 29.81 11.77 -0.94
N ASP A 96 29.47 11.80 0.34
CA ASP A 96 30.22 11.13 1.42
C ASP A 96 29.82 9.64 1.60
N GLY A 97 28.95 9.09 0.76
CA GLY A 97 28.43 7.72 0.81
C GLY A 97 27.29 7.51 1.82
N SER A 98 26.88 8.55 2.54
CA SER A 98 25.74 8.45 3.46
C SER A 98 24.42 8.31 2.68
N MET A 99 23.48 7.57 3.27
CA MET A 99 22.20 7.25 2.67
C MET A 99 21.05 7.92 3.42
N ARG A 100 20.08 8.52 2.71
CA ARG A 100 18.93 9.18 3.33
C ARG A 100 17.63 8.86 2.59
N LEU A 101 16.53 8.67 3.33
CA LEU A 101 15.21 8.46 2.74
C LEU A 101 14.79 9.63 1.84
N LYS A 102 14.34 9.33 0.61
CA LYS A 102 13.71 10.33 -0.29
C LYS A 102 12.43 10.88 0.30
N CYS A 103 11.65 10.02 0.97
CA CYS A 103 10.44 10.44 1.68
C CYS A 103 10.75 10.60 3.17
N PRO A 104 10.87 11.84 3.68
CA PRO A 104 11.12 12.05 5.11
C PRO A 104 10.02 11.46 6.00
N PRO A 105 10.37 10.93 7.20
CA PRO A 105 9.42 10.33 8.13
C PRO A 105 8.20 11.20 8.46
N ARG A 106 8.37 12.51 8.49
CA ARG A 106 7.27 13.48 8.71
C ARG A 106 6.22 13.45 7.59
N ILE A 107 6.64 13.23 6.34
CA ILE A 107 5.73 13.14 5.18
C ILE A 107 4.98 11.82 5.22
N GLU A 108 5.67 10.70 5.44
CA GLU A 108 5.06 9.38 5.61
C GLU A 108 4.02 9.40 6.75
N ALA A 109 4.35 9.97 7.89
CA ALA A 109 3.43 10.14 9.02
C ALA A 109 2.21 11.00 8.66
N SER A 110 2.38 12.03 7.82
CA SER A 110 1.28 12.84 7.32
C SER A 110 0.34 12.04 6.44
N ILE A 111 0.88 11.17 5.57
CA ILE A 111 0.10 10.26 4.72
C ILE A 111 -0.71 9.28 5.59
N PHE A 112 -0.09 8.66 6.60
CA PHE A 112 -0.80 7.75 7.52
C PHE A 112 -1.84 8.44 8.39
N SER A 113 -1.70 9.75 8.63
CA SER A 113 -2.71 10.53 9.33
C SER A 113 -3.89 10.94 8.43
N ALA A 114 -3.76 10.75 7.12
CA ALA A 114 -4.77 11.14 6.15
C ALA A 114 -5.76 10.01 5.88
N TYR A 115 -7.01 10.39 5.64
CA TYR A 115 -8.03 9.49 5.12
C TYR A 115 -8.55 10.01 3.77
N ALA A 116 -8.66 9.12 2.81
CA ALA A 116 -9.16 9.46 1.49
C ALA A 116 -10.68 9.65 1.52
N LYS A 117 -11.13 10.91 1.55
CA LYS A 117 -12.56 11.24 1.47
C LYS A 117 -13.15 10.72 0.15
N GLY A 118 -14.36 10.18 0.21
CA GLY A 118 -15.08 9.71 -0.97
C GLY A 118 -14.64 8.36 -1.52
N LEU A 119 -13.78 7.60 -0.80
CA LEU A 119 -13.30 6.30 -1.26
C LEU A 119 -14.44 5.30 -1.50
N TRP A 120 -15.36 5.11 -0.56
CA TRP A 120 -16.46 4.16 -0.68
C TRP A 120 -17.47 4.54 -1.76
N PRO A 121 -17.89 5.81 -1.91
CA PRO A 121 -18.62 6.26 -3.10
C PRO A 121 -17.85 6.05 -4.41
N ALA A 122 -16.51 6.18 -4.42
CA ALA A 122 -15.70 5.93 -5.59
C ALA A 122 -15.73 4.44 -5.98
N ILE A 123 -15.53 3.53 -5.03
CA ILE A 123 -15.61 2.08 -5.25
C ILE A 123 -16.93 1.70 -5.94
N ARG A 124 -18.06 2.25 -5.48
CA ARG A 124 -19.37 1.95 -6.07
C ARG A 124 -19.54 2.43 -7.51
N ARG A 125 -18.80 3.46 -7.92
CA ARG A 125 -18.92 4.08 -9.26
C ARG A 125 -17.97 3.53 -10.29
N ILE A 126 -17.02 2.66 -9.92
CA ILE A 126 -16.10 2.07 -10.88
C ILE A 126 -16.88 1.09 -11.76
N GLU A 127 -16.83 1.32 -13.06
CA GLU A 127 -17.47 0.50 -14.10
C GLU A 127 -16.51 -0.53 -14.68
N ALA A 128 -15.22 -0.20 -14.74
CA ALA A 128 -14.19 -1.09 -15.26
C ALA A 128 -14.00 -2.34 -14.37
N PRO A 129 -13.67 -3.50 -14.96
CA PRO A 129 -13.28 -4.68 -14.21
C PRO A 129 -12.10 -4.40 -13.28
N MET A 130 -12.20 -4.83 -12.04
CA MET A 130 -11.18 -4.65 -11.02
C MET A 130 -10.72 -5.98 -10.47
N THR A 131 -9.42 -6.16 -10.27
CA THR A 131 -8.86 -7.29 -9.52
C THR A 131 -8.13 -6.79 -8.30
N MET A 132 -8.49 -7.31 -7.13
CA MET A 132 -7.79 -7.04 -5.87
C MET A 132 -6.99 -8.28 -5.46
N LEU A 133 -5.66 -8.21 -5.58
CA LEU A 133 -4.76 -9.18 -4.97
C LEU A 133 -4.52 -8.78 -3.52
N TYR A 134 -4.59 -9.73 -2.58
CA TYR A 134 -4.37 -9.45 -1.15
C TYR A 134 -3.63 -10.60 -0.48
N GLY A 135 -2.74 -10.28 0.48
CA GLY A 135 -1.96 -11.28 1.19
C GLY A 135 -2.79 -12.12 2.18
N ASP A 136 -2.51 -13.42 2.28
CA ASP A 136 -3.15 -14.32 3.26
C ASP A 136 -2.84 -13.94 4.72
N ARG A 137 -1.70 -13.25 4.94
CA ARG A 137 -1.25 -12.70 6.24
C ARG A 137 -1.29 -11.17 6.30
N THR A 138 -2.06 -10.53 5.41
CA THR A 138 -2.24 -9.07 5.43
C THR A 138 -3.03 -8.60 6.66
N TYR A 139 -3.18 -7.30 6.79
CA TYR A 139 -3.92 -6.69 7.89
C TYR A 139 -5.37 -7.20 7.97
N PRO A 140 -5.89 -7.55 9.16
CA PRO A 140 -7.24 -8.09 9.32
C PRO A 140 -8.35 -7.19 8.75
N PHE A 141 -8.14 -5.87 8.73
CA PHE A 141 -9.11 -4.94 8.16
C PHE A 141 -9.17 -4.99 6.63
N VAL A 142 -8.09 -5.38 5.93
CA VAL A 142 -8.09 -5.58 4.47
C VAL A 142 -9.03 -6.74 4.11
N LYS A 143 -8.93 -7.86 4.83
CA LYS A 143 -9.84 -9.01 4.65
C LYS A 143 -11.31 -8.63 4.93
N ARG A 144 -11.56 -7.82 5.97
CA ARG A 144 -12.93 -7.32 6.26
C ARG A 144 -13.44 -6.37 5.17
N SER A 145 -12.56 -5.56 4.60
CA SER A 145 -12.92 -4.63 3.53
C SER A 145 -13.29 -5.35 2.24
N LYS A 146 -12.67 -6.51 1.93
CA LYS A 146 -12.98 -7.36 0.79
C LYS A 146 -14.49 -7.64 0.67
N ALA A 147 -15.12 -8.15 1.73
CA ALA A 147 -16.55 -8.42 1.74
C ALA A 147 -17.37 -7.17 1.42
N LYS A 148 -17.03 -6.03 2.05
CA LYS A 148 -17.71 -4.76 1.81
C LYS A 148 -17.50 -4.19 0.40
N VAL A 149 -16.32 -4.41 -0.20
CA VAL A 149 -16.04 -4.04 -1.58
C VAL A 149 -16.90 -4.87 -2.52
N HIS A 150 -16.98 -6.18 -2.30
CA HIS A 150 -17.82 -7.07 -3.10
C HIS A 150 -19.31 -6.69 -3.01
N GLU A 151 -19.82 -6.41 -1.82
CA GLU A 151 -21.18 -5.92 -1.62
C GLU A 151 -21.45 -4.58 -2.33
N ALA A 152 -20.43 -3.72 -2.38
CA ALA A 152 -20.53 -2.38 -2.94
C ALA A 152 -20.41 -2.34 -4.46
N ASN A 153 -19.66 -3.26 -5.05
CA ASN A 153 -19.40 -3.31 -6.49
C ASN A 153 -18.97 -4.71 -6.94
N LEU A 154 -19.81 -5.35 -7.75
CA LEU A 154 -19.57 -6.71 -8.26
C LEU A 154 -18.51 -6.79 -9.37
N ASN A 155 -18.03 -5.66 -9.89
CA ASN A 155 -16.92 -5.63 -10.86
C ASN A 155 -15.55 -5.93 -10.22
N TYR A 156 -15.51 -6.23 -8.92
CA TYR A 156 -14.28 -6.59 -8.21
C TYR A 156 -14.12 -8.09 -8.07
N ASP A 157 -13.07 -8.64 -8.71
CA ASP A 157 -12.53 -9.97 -8.43
C ASP A 157 -11.49 -9.93 -7.32
N PHE A 158 -11.29 -11.06 -6.63
CA PHE A 158 -10.38 -11.17 -5.49
C PHE A 158 -9.48 -12.38 -5.63
N ILE A 159 -8.16 -12.17 -5.50
CA ILE A 159 -7.15 -13.23 -5.52
C ILE A 159 -6.35 -13.17 -4.22
N GLU A 160 -6.37 -14.28 -3.47
CA GLU A 160 -5.55 -14.43 -2.28
C GLU A 160 -4.14 -14.87 -2.67
N MET A 161 -3.14 -14.14 -2.17
CA MET A 161 -1.72 -14.39 -2.42
C MET A 161 -1.05 -14.87 -1.13
N PRO A 162 -0.09 -15.80 -1.18
CA PRO A 162 0.70 -16.13 -0.01
C PRO A 162 1.60 -14.95 0.35
N GLY A 163 1.54 -14.50 1.61
CA GLY A 163 2.38 -13.40 2.08
C GLY A 163 1.64 -12.35 2.91
N GLY A 164 2.39 -11.35 3.36
CA GLY A 164 1.88 -10.21 4.13
C GLY A 164 1.33 -9.09 3.24
N HIS A 165 1.28 -7.88 3.81
CA HIS A 165 0.90 -6.67 3.06
C HIS A 165 1.79 -6.40 1.85
N CYS A 166 3.04 -6.81 1.93
CA CYS A 166 4.03 -6.65 0.87
C CYS A 166 4.30 -7.97 0.12
N PHE A 167 3.26 -8.82 -0.07
CA PHE A 167 3.40 -10.11 -0.77
C PHE A 167 4.08 -9.98 -2.14
N MET A 168 3.93 -8.85 -2.82
CA MET A 168 4.53 -8.60 -4.12
C MET A 168 6.07 -8.51 -4.06
N GLN A 169 6.64 -8.17 -2.91
CA GLN A 169 8.08 -8.23 -2.66
C GLN A 169 8.53 -9.55 -2.03
N GLU A 170 7.61 -10.28 -1.38
CA GLU A 170 7.85 -11.62 -0.86
C GLU A 170 7.78 -12.68 -1.97
N GLN A 171 6.90 -12.47 -2.97
CA GLN A 171 6.59 -13.40 -4.07
C GLN A 171 6.52 -12.67 -5.42
N PRO A 172 7.60 -11.99 -5.89
CA PRO A 172 7.55 -11.12 -7.06
C PRO A 172 7.19 -11.88 -8.35
N GLU A 173 7.75 -13.09 -8.56
CA GLU A 173 7.50 -13.89 -9.77
C GLU A 173 6.04 -14.35 -9.83
N ARG A 174 5.51 -14.86 -8.71
CA ARG A 174 4.12 -15.30 -8.62
C ARG A 174 3.16 -14.12 -8.81
N THR A 175 3.45 -12.98 -8.21
CA THR A 175 2.66 -11.76 -8.39
C THR A 175 2.64 -11.33 -9.85
N ALA A 176 3.79 -11.37 -10.53
CA ALA A 176 3.88 -11.05 -11.95
C ALA A 176 3.09 -12.04 -12.83
N GLN A 177 3.08 -13.33 -12.48
CA GLN A 177 2.30 -14.35 -13.20
C GLN A 177 0.79 -14.08 -13.08
N GLU A 178 0.28 -13.81 -11.88
CA GLU A 178 -1.14 -13.49 -11.65
C GLU A 178 -1.56 -12.22 -12.43
N ILE A 179 -0.73 -11.18 -12.42
CA ILE A 179 -0.98 -9.96 -13.20
C ILE A 179 -1.03 -10.28 -14.70
N LYS A 180 -0.05 -11.05 -15.22
CA LYS A 180 -0.01 -11.43 -16.63
C LYS A 180 -1.22 -12.25 -17.05
N GLN A 181 -1.69 -13.17 -16.21
CA GLN A 181 -2.90 -13.94 -16.49
C GLN A 181 -4.11 -13.01 -16.62
N LYS A 182 -4.32 -12.11 -15.66
CA LYS A 182 -5.45 -11.18 -15.71
C LYS A 182 -5.42 -10.27 -16.94
N LEU A 183 -4.25 -9.78 -17.34
CA LEU A 183 -4.11 -8.95 -18.54
C LEU A 183 -4.43 -9.72 -19.83
N ARG A 184 -4.11 -11.02 -19.92
CA ARG A 184 -4.39 -11.85 -21.12
C ARG A 184 -5.87 -12.17 -21.31
N PHE A 185 -6.65 -12.24 -20.23
CA PHE A 185 -8.09 -12.50 -20.30
C PHE A 185 -8.94 -11.23 -20.51
N SER A 186 -8.31 -10.07 -20.56
CA SER A 186 -8.99 -8.78 -20.70
C SER A 186 -8.73 -8.13 -22.09
N LEU A 187 -7.91 -8.75 -22.92
CA LEU A 187 -7.66 -8.41 -24.34
C LEU A 187 -8.41 -9.38 -25.25
#